data_c207250875269be020d6ea7535d5f4b7
#
_entry.id   c207250875269be020d6ea7535d5f4b7
#
_cell.length_a   1.000
_cell.length_b   1.000
_cell.length_c   1.000
_cell.angle_alpha   90.00
_cell.angle_beta   90.00
_cell.angle_gamma   90.00
#
_symmetry.space_group_name_H-M   'P 1'
#
loop_
_entity.id
_entity.type
_entity.pdbx_description
1 polymer ?
#
loop_
_entity_poly.entity_id
_entity_poly.type
_entity_poly.pdbx_seq_one_letter_code
_entity_poly.pdbx_strand_id
1 'polypeptide(L)'
;MYKRQHIKGLHARAPQYNMDGTVVQVAKPTLTEKAYFGSAYNFELSAAYVHTFAEKHTIDAKAVFTAAENEGFNFEAYRKDYLSTTVDQLFAGSSIGMTNTGNAEEGGRLGFVGRLKYDYANRYYIEGSFRYDGSDNFAPGHRWGFFPSVAAAWDITEEPFFKNLNLKNINLLKLRASYGTTGTETNV
;
A
#
# COMPACT_ATOMS: atom_id res chain seq x y z
N MET A 1 -13.29 2.20 1.64
CA MET A 1 -13.09 3.36 2.56
C MET A 1 -13.33 4.64 1.78
N TYR A 2 -14.16 5.55 2.28
CA TYR A 2 -14.43 6.86 1.64
C TYR A 2 -13.63 7.94 2.37
N LYS A 3 -12.92 8.80 1.62
CA LYS A 3 -12.15 9.91 2.18
C LYS A 3 -12.58 11.22 1.52
N ARG A 4 -12.89 12.22 2.35
CA ARG A 4 -13.15 13.61 1.92
C ARG A 4 -12.27 14.54 2.73
N GLN A 5 -11.55 15.44 2.08
CA GLN A 5 -10.71 16.43 2.73
C GLN A 5 -10.90 17.79 2.07
N HIS A 6 -11.04 18.82 2.87
CA HIS A 6 -11.06 20.22 2.43
C HIS A 6 -9.92 20.95 3.14
N ILE A 7 -9.07 21.62 2.37
CA ILE A 7 -7.94 22.40 2.87
C ILE A 7 -8.10 23.82 2.37
N LYS A 8 -7.99 24.76 3.28
CA LYS A 8 -8.08 26.20 3.03
C LYS A 8 -6.82 26.88 3.53
N GLY A 9 -6.14 27.59 2.63
CA GLY A 9 -4.90 28.31 2.96
C GLY A 9 -5.04 29.79 2.58
N LEU A 10 -5.19 30.65 3.56
CA LEU A 10 -5.15 32.08 3.39
C LEU A 10 -3.72 32.58 3.68
N HIS A 11 -3.08 33.17 2.68
CA HIS A 11 -1.73 33.69 2.79
C HIS A 11 -1.73 35.21 2.75
N ALA A 12 -1.25 35.83 3.84
CA ALA A 12 -0.99 37.26 3.92
C ALA A 12 0.52 37.48 4.14
N ARG A 13 1.10 38.40 3.41
CA ARG A 13 2.48 38.83 3.63
C ARG A 13 2.50 40.17 4.38
N ALA A 14 3.43 40.32 5.33
CA ALA A 14 3.66 41.60 5.96
C ALA A 14 4.14 42.64 4.92
N PRO A 15 3.73 43.91 5.06
CA PRO A 15 4.22 44.98 4.21
C PRO A 15 5.74 45.13 4.33
N GLN A 16 6.40 45.38 3.21
CA GLN A 16 7.82 45.69 3.18
C GLN A 16 8.02 47.21 3.22
N TYR A 17 8.97 47.65 4.01
CA TYR A 17 9.29 49.07 4.21
C TYR A 17 10.71 49.37 3.71
N ASN A 18 10.90 50.56 3.12
CA ASN A 18 12.20 51.12 2.87
C ASN A 18 12.87 51.59 4.17
N MET A 19 14.16 51.91 4.13
CA MET A 19 14.88 52.44 5.28
C MET A 19 14.32 53.80 5.78
N ASP A 20 13.61 54.53 4.94
CA ASP A 20 12.94 55.80 5.26
C ASP A 20 11.51 55.59 5.84
N GLY A 21 11.09 54.33 6.03
CA GLY A 21 9.79 54.00 6.58
C GLY A 21 8.65 54.00 5.54
N THR A 22 8.95 54.26 4.27
CA THR A 22 7.95 54.20 3.21
C THR A 22 7.63 52.76 2.82
N VAL A 23 6.35 52.47 2.57
CA VAL A 23 5.89 51.14 2.16
C VAL A 23 6.32 50.86 0.73
N VAL A 24 7.17 49.87 0.50
CA VAL A 24 7.66 49.50 -0.83
C VAL A 24 6.61 48.68 -1.59
N GLN A 25 6.00 47.75 -0.87
CA GLN A 25 5.01 46.86 -1.47
C GLN A 25 4.07 46.29 -0.42
N VAL A 26 2.77 46.44 -0.61
CA VAL A 26 1.76 45.69 0.14
C VAL A 26 1.35 44.52 -0.75
N ALA A 27 1.88 43.34 -0.46
CA ALA A 27 1.37 42.14 -1.10
C ALA A 27 -0.05 41.87 -0.57
N LYS A 28 -1.03 42.00 -1.44
CA LYS A 28 -2.40 41.66 -1.08
C LYS A 28 -2.54 40.18 -0.76
N PRO A 29 -3.41 39.80 0.16
CA PRO A 29 -3.61 38.40 0.51
C PRO A 29 -4.07 37.55 -0.66
N THR A 30 -3.74 36.27 -0.60
CA THR A 30 -4.14 35.25 -1.57
C THR A 30 -4.83 34.11 -0.87
N LEU A 31 -5.78 33.47 -1.52
CA LEU A 31 -6.49 32.30 -1.00
C LEU A 31 -6.37 31.14 -1.97
N THR A 32 -6.03 29.98 -1.41
CA THR A 32 -6.08 28.70 -2.12
C THR A 32 -7.04 27.77 -1.37
N GLU A 33 -8.00 27.23 -2.07
CA GLU A 33 -8.88 26.17 -1.58
C GLU A 33 -8.66 24.89 -2.38
N LYS A 34 -8.49 23.77 -1.64
CA LYS A 34 -8.32 22.43 -2.23
C LYS A 34 -9.37 21.51 -1.66
N ALA A 35 -9.97 20.70 -2.51
CA ALA A 35 -10.83 19.61 -2.09
C ALA A 35 -10.36 18.31 -2.71
N TYR A 36 -10.33 17.25 -1.90
CA TYR A 36 -10.00 15.89 -2.30
C TYR A 36 -11.17 14.98 -1.95
N PHE A 37 -11.52 14.13 -2.90
CA PHE A 37 -12.52 13.08 -2.73
C PHE A 37 -11.92 11.77 -3.21
N GLY A 38 -12.11 10.71 -2.45
CA GLY A 38 -11.60 9.42 -2.85
C GLY A 38 -12.34 8.28 -2.17
N SER A 39 -12.41 7.16 -2.85
CA SER A 39 -12.90 5.91 -2.32
C SER A 39 -11.91 4.79 -2.59
N ALA A 40 -11.91 3.80 -1.70
CA ALA A 40 -11.12 2.59 -1.87
C ALA A 40 -11.92 1.39 -1.37
N TYR A 41 -11.95 0.35 -2.19
CA TYR A 41 -12.59 -0.92 -1.90
C TYR A 41 -11.54 -2.02 -1.90
N ASN A 42 -11.60 -2.89 -0.90
CA ASN A 42 -10.80 -4.09 -0.85
C ASN A 42 -11.74 -5.27 -0.61
N PHE A 43 -11.61 -6.28 -1.44
CA PHE A 43 -12.30 -7.55 -1.31
C PHE A 43 -11.26 -8.67 -1.16
N GLU A 44 -11.48 -9.55 -0.21
CA GLU A 44 -10.68 -10.74 -0.01
C GLU A 44 -11.59 -11.95 0.17
N LEU A 45 -11.30 -13.00 -0.59
CA LEU A 45 -11.90 -14.32 -0.42
C LEU A 45 -10.79 -15.32 -0.16
N SER A 46 -10.89 -16.08 0.91
CA SER A 46 -9.90 -17.10 1.24
C SER A 46 -10.55 -18.45 1.55
N ALA A 47 -9.83 -19.51 1.15
CA ALA A 47 -10.16 -20.88 1.52
C ALA A 47 -8.90 -21.56 2.08
N ALA A 48 -9.09 -22.34 3.13
CA ALA A 48 -8.01 -23.11 3.74
C ALA A 48 -8.48 -24.53 4.02
N TYR A 49 -7.59 -25.47 3.83
CA TYR A 49 -7.82 -26.88 4.08
C TYR A 49 -6.59 -27.47 4.78
N VAL A 50 -6.83 -28.09 5.91
CA VAL A 50 -5.78 -28.82 6.67
C VAL A 50 -6.28 -30.22 6.95
N HIS A 51 -5.50 -31.21 6.59
CA HIS A 51 -5.83 -32.60 6.87
C HIS A 51 -4.59 -33.42 7.17
N THR A 52 -4.71 -34.26 8.20
CA THR A 52 -3.66 -35.22 8.56
C THR A 52 -4.17 -36.63 8.28
N PHE A 53 -3.43 -37.39 7.48
CA PHE A 53 -3.73 -38.77 7.15
C PHE A 53 -2.59 -39.70 7.58
N ALA A 54 -2.94 -40.93 7.88
CA ALA A 54 -2.00 -41.92 8.40
C ALA A 54 -1.13 -41.42 9.58
N GLU A 55 -1.68 -40.50 10.40
CA GLU A 55 -1.04 -39.90 11.60
C GLU A 55 0.33 -39.22 11.38
N LYS A 56 0.84 -39.23 10.16
CA LYS A 56 2.19 -38.74 9.83
C LYS A 56 2.25 -37.75 8.67
N HIS A 57 1.18 -37.67 7.90
CA HIS A 57 1.16 -36.86 6.69
C HIS A 57 0.18 -35.72 6.87
N THR A 58 0.65 -34.52 6.95
CA THR A 58 -0.22 -33.33 7.04
C THR A 58 -0.10 -32.48 5.77
N ILE A 59 -1.24 -32.19 5.18
CA ILE A 59 -1.37 -31.23 4.08
C ILE A 59 -2.05 -29.99 4.63
N ASP A 60 -1.47 -28.81 4.38
CA ASP A 60 -2.05 -27.49 4.64
C ASP A 60 -2.05 -26.73 3.32
N ALA A 61 -3.23 -26.52 2.78
CA ALA A 61 -3.46 -25.78 1.54
C ALA A 61 -4.23 -24.50 1.82
N LYS A 62 -3.82 -23.40 1.22
CA LYS A 62 -4.52 -22.11 1.29
C LYS A 62 -4.58 -21.47 -0.08
N ALA A 63 -5.75 -20.96 -0.44
CA ALA A 63 -5.96 -20.12 -1.60
C ALA A 63 -6.58 -18.80 -1.18
N VAL A 64 -6.11 -17.69 -1.74
CA VAL A 64 -6.64 -16.37 -1.48
C VAL A 64 -6.81 -15.64 -2.80
N PHE A 65 -7.95 -15.02 -2.97
CA PHE A 65 -8.24 -14.05 -4.03
C PHE A 65 -8.39 -12.68 -3.40
N THR A 66 -7.72 -11.69 -3.96
CA THR A 66 -7.82 -10.29 -3.54
C THR A 66 -8.19 -9.42 -4.72
N ALA A 67 -9.08 -8.46 -4.50
CA ALA A 67 -9.38 -7.41 -5.44
C ALA A 67 -9.37 -6.07 -4.70
N ALA A 68 -8.67 -5.09 -5.25
CA ALA A 68 -8.60 -3.76 -4.70
C ALA A 68 -8.85 -2.75 -5.81
N GLU A 69 -9.61 -1.73 -5.51
CA GLU A 69 -9.90 -0.61 -6.39
C GLU A 69 -9.82 0.67 -5.59
N ASN A 70 -9.21 1.69 -6.16
CA ASN A 70 -9.18 3.01 -5.60
C ASN A 70 -9.45 4.03 -6.69
N GLU A 71 -10.20 5.03 -6.34
CA GLU A 71 -10.46 6.20 -7.17
C GLU A 71 -10.32 7.46 -6.33
N GLY A 72 -9.86 8.52 -6.96
CA GLY A 72 -9.73 9.80 -6.32
C GLY A 72 -9.75 10.93 -7.32
N PHE A 73 -10.26 12.07 -6.90
CA PHE A 73 -10.07 13.29 -7.63
C PHE A 73 -9.87 14.46 -6.68
N ASN A 74 -9.15 15.45 -7.15
CA ASN A 74 -8.94 16.68 -6.43
C ASN A 74 -9.18 17.87 -7.34
N PHE A 75 -9.54 18.98 -6.75
CA PHE A 75 -9.48 20.27 -7.42
C PHE A 75 -8.93 21.33 -6.46
N GLU A 76 -8.33 22.33 -7.06
CA GLU A 76 -7.76 23.47 -6.39
C GLU A 76 -8.27 24.73 -7.09
N ALA A 77 -8.65 25.73 -6.30
CA ALA A 77 -9.01 27.05 -6.77
C ALA A 77 -8.16 28.10 -6.04
N TYR A 78 -7.67 29.07 -6.80
CA TYR A 78 -6.81 30.15 -6.31
C TYR A 78 -7.36 31.50 -6.71
N ARG A 79 -7.36 32.43 -5.75
CA ARG A 79 -7.60 33.86 -5.99
C ARG A 79 -6.60 34.71 -5.23
N LYS A 80 -6.37 35.91 -5.76
CA LYS A 80 -5.47 36.91 -5.18
C LYS A 80 -6.17 38.25 -4.99
N ASP A 81 -5.41 39.24 -4.52
CA ASP A 81 -5.84 40.62 -4.36
C ASP A 81 -7.05 40.82 -3.45
N TYR A 82 -7.06 40.06 -2.31
CA TYR A 82 -8.05 40.25 -1.27
C TYR A 82 -7.84 41.61 -0.59
N LEU A 83 -8.96 42.31 -0.33
CA LEU A 83 -8.95 43.60 0.37
C LEU A 83 -8.68 43.43 1.87
N SER A 84 -9.03 42.28 2.43
CA SER A 84 -8.87 41.96 3.87
C SER A 84 -8.71 40.46 4.04
N THR A 85 -8.09 40.04 5.14
CA THR A 85 -8.02 38.64 5.59
C THR A 85 -9.26 38.21 6.39
N THR A 86 -10.19 39.13 6.65
CA THR A 86 -11.40 38.83 7.43
C THR A 86 -12.39 37.97 6.66
N VAL A 87 -12.44 38.14 5.32
CA VAL A 87 -13.32 37.34 4.45
C VAL A 87 -12.44 36.33 3.71
N ASP A 88 -12.47 35.11 4.16
CA ASP A 88 -11.69 33.99 3.64
C ASP A 88 -12.50 33.11 2.64
N GLN A 89 -13.24 33.78 1.75
CA GLN A 89 -14.05 33.11 0.73
C GLN A 89 -13.52 33.44 -0.67
N LEU A 90 -13.53 32.44 -1.58
CA LEU A 90 -13.01 32.63 -2.95
C LEU A 90 -13.65 33.82 -3.67
N PHE A 91 -14.94 34.05 -3.49
CA PHE A 91 -15.64 35.15 -4.18
C PHE A 91 -15.11 36.54 -3.80
N ALA A 92 -14.48 36.69 -2.64
CA ALA A 92 -13.96 37.97 -2.15
C ALA A 92 -12.63 38.39 -2.79
N GLY A 93 -11.94 37.45 -3.46
CA GLY A 93 -10.72 37.74 -4.21
C GLY A 93 -11.02 38.21 -5.63
N SER A 94 -10.02 38.85 -6.29
CA SER A 94 -10.08 39.29 -7.64
C SER A 94 -10.37 38.14 -8.61
N SER A 95 -11.19 38.35 -9.61
CA SER A 95 -11.34 37.43 -10.74
C SER A 95 -10.18 37.52 -11.75
N ILE A 96 -9.36 38.58 -11.68
CA ILE A 96 -8.20 38.74 -12.55
C ILE A 96 -7.05 37.88 -11.99
N GLY A 97 -6.58 36.94 -12.82
CA GLY A 97 -5.51 36.02 -12.42
C GLY A 97 -5.96 34.92 -11.44
N MET A 98 -7.26 34.62 -11.41
CA MET A 98 -7.75 33.40 -10.77
C MET A 98 -7.28 32.17 -11.56
N THR A 99 -7.01 31.10 -10.86
CA THR A 99 -6.65 29.81 -11.47
C THR A 99 -7.43 28.69 -10.81
N ASN A 100 -7.66 27.65 -11.57
CA ASN A 100 -8.12 26.38 -11.06
C ASN A 100 -7.30 25.25 -11.68
N THR A 101 -7.18 24.16 -10.97
CA THR A 101 -6.56 22.93 -11.46
C THR A 101 -7.23 21.75 -10.77
N GLY A 102 -7.08 20.58 -11.35
CA GLY A 102 -7.60 19.35 -10.80
C GLY A 102 -6.92 18.15 -11.41
N ASN A 103 -7.00 17.04 -10.70
CA ASN A 103 -6.50 15.76 -11.15
C ASN A 103 -7.45 14.65 -10.69
N ALA A 104 -7.51 13.58 -11.47
CA ALA A 104 -8.20 12.35 -11.10
C ALA A 104 -7.22 11.18 -11.23
N GLU A 105 -7.35 10.22 -10.33
CA GLU A 105 -6.57 9.00 -10.31
C GLU A 105 -7.48 7.81 -10.08
N GLU A 106 -7.21 6.74 -10.79
CA GLU A 106 -7.89 5.46 -10.65
C GLU A 106 -6.82 4.38 -10.58
N GLY A 107 -7.08 3.33 -9.82
CA GLY A 107 -6.17 2.22 -9.72
C GLY A 107 -6.89 0.94 -9.32
N GLY A 108 -6.56 -0.16 -9.98
CA GLY A 108 -7.12 -1.48 -9.72
C GLY A 108 -6.04 -2.54 -9.61
N ARG A 109 -6.24 -3.47 -8.67
CA ARG A 109 -5.34 -4.60 -8.45
C ARG A 109 -6.13 -5.87 -8.22
N LEU A 110 -5.67 -6.94 -8.82
CA LEU A 110 -6.17 -8.29 -8.59
C LEU A 110 -5.01 -9.18 -8.15
N GLY A 111 -5.25 -10.09 -7.23
CA GLY A 111 -4.23 -11.01 -6.75
C GLY A 111 -4.79 -12.40 -6.48
N PHE A 112 -4.04 -13.41 -6.91
CA PHE A 112 -4.27 -14.81 -6.56
C PHE A 112 -3.05 -15.31 -5.80
N VAL A 113 -3.29 -15.85 -4.61
CA VAL A 113 -2.24 -16.46 -3.78
C VAL A 113 -2.58 -17.90 -3.54
N GLY A 114 -1.66 -18.79 -3.83
CA GLY A 114 -1.75 -20.20 -3.49
C GLY A 114 -0.60 -20.63 -2.61
N ARG A 115 -0.87 -21.45 -1.60
CA ARG A 115 0.14 -22.08 -0.75
C ARG A 115 -0.25 -23.53 -0.51
N LEU A 116 0.72 -24.41 -0.66
CA LEU A 116 0.61 -25.81 -0.31
C LEU A 116 1.82 -26.18 0.56
N LYS A 117 1.57 -26.60 1.78
CA LYS A 117 2.55 -27.12 2.70
C LYS A 117 2.27 -28.59 2.93
N TYR A 118 3.31 -29.39 2.89
CA TYR A 118 3.30 -30.79 3.26
C TYR A 118 4.28 -31.03 4.40
N ASP A 119 3.82 -31.74 5.40
CA ASP A 119 4.58 -32.12 6.58
C ASP A 119 4.55 -33.64 6.71
N TYR A 120 5.72 -34.25 6.88
CA TYR A 120 5.87 -35.66 7.16
C TYR A 120 6.41 -35.88 8.58
N ALA A 121 5.58 -36.45 9.42
CA ALA A 121 5.90 -36.87 10.78
C ALA A 121 6.50 -35.75 11.67
N ASN A 122 6.18 -34.47 11.41
CA ASN A 122 6.76 -33.29 12.04
C ASN A 122 8.27 -33.16 11.89
N ARG A 123 8.85 -33.82 10.88
CA ARG A 123 10.30 -33.83 10.62
C ARG A 123 10.68 -33.11 9.35
N TYR A 124 9.99 -33.44 8.28
CA TYR A 124 10.28 -32.92 6.95
C TYR A 124 9.13 -32.05 6.49
N TYR A 125 9.45 -30.84 6.09
CA TYR A 125 8.48 -29.88 5.63
C TYR A 125 8.86 -29.41 4.24
N ILE A 126 7.90 -29.40 3.33
CA ILE A 126 8.02 -28.81 2.00
C ILE A 126 6.86 -27.85 1.82
N GLU A 127 7.14 -26.65 1.35
CA GLU A 127 6.12 -25.65 1.05
C GLU A 127 6.37 -25.09 -0.34
N GLY A 128 5.32 -25.05 -1.14
CA GLY A 128 5.27 -24.31 -2.39
C GLY A 128 4.24 -23.21 -2.27
N SER A 129 4.56 -22.02 -2.72
CA SER A 129 3.59 -20.93 -2.80
C SER A 129 3.80 -20.11 -4.07
N PHE A 130 2.76 -19.43 -4.48
CA PHE A 130 2.83 -18.49 -5.59
C PHE A 130 1.92 -17.29 -5.33
N ARG A 131 2.28 -16.17 -5.95
CA ARG A 131 1.40 -15.03 -6.14
C ARG A 131 1.29 -14.75 -7.63
N TYR A 132 0.09 -14.48 -8.08
CA TYR A 132 -0.21 -14.04 -9.42
C TYR A 132 -0.98 -12.74 -9.31
N ASP A 133 -0.26 -11.62 -9.48
CA ASP A 133 -0.76 -10.29 -9.22
C ASP A 133 -0.92 -9.53 -10.55
N GLY A 134 -2.05 -8.86 -10.70
CA GLY A 134 -2.36 -7.97 -11.80
C GLY A 134 -2.58 -6.55 -11.31
N SER A 135 -2.05 -5.56 -12.03
CA SER A 135 -2.25 -4.14 -11.79
C SER A 135 -2.53 -3.40 -13.08
N ASP A 136 -3.43 -2.45 -13.04
CA ASP A 136 -3.75 -1.57 -14.16
C ASP A 136 -2.72 -0.45 -14.36
N ASN A 137 -1.80 -0.24 -13.41
CA ASN A 137 -0.66 0.67 -13.57
C ASN A 137 0.28 0.25 -14.69
N PHE A 138 0.20 -1.01 -15.15
CA PHE A 138 1.01 -1.51 -16.24
C PHE A 138 0.26 -1.52 -17.58
N ALA A 139 1.00 -1.35 -18.66
CA ALA A 139 0.45 -1.36 -20.01
C ALA A 139 -0.27 -2.68 -20.34
N PRO A 140 -1.31 -2.66 -21.18
CA PRO A 140 -1.97 -3.86 -21.66
C PRO A 140 -0.98 -4.90 -22.17
N GLY A 141 -1.12 -6.16 -21.75
CA GLY A 141 -0.19 -7.25 -22.08
C GLY A 141 0.95 -7.46 -21.06
N HIS A 142 1.20 -6.52 -20.16
CA HIS A 142 2.23 -6.60 -19.11
C HIS A 142 1.66 -6.43 -17.70
N ARG A 143 0.37 -6.51 -17.55
CA ARG A 143 -0.34 -6.24 -16.28
C ARG A 143 -0.18 -7.32 -15.22
N TRP A 144 0.27 -8.51 -15.60
CA TRP A 144 0.30 -9.66 -14.73
C TRP A 144 1.72 -10.12 -14.44
N GLY A 145 2.00 -10.36 -13.16
CA GLY A 145 3.25 -10.93 -12.68
C GLY A 145 3.02 -12.24 -11.93
N PHE A 146 3.91 -13.22 -12.14
CA PHE A 146 3.89 -14.50 -11.43
C PHE A 146 5.13 -14.63 -10.56
N PHE A 147 4.92 -14.85 -9.26
CA PHE A 147 5.96 -14.87 -8.23
C PHE A 147 5.88 -16.17 -7.44
N PRO A 148 6.56 -17.23 -7.90
CA PRO A 148 6.62 -18.48 -7.18
C PRO A 148 7.66 -18.46 -6.07
N SER A 149 7.44 -19.29 -5.05
CA SER A 149 8.43 -19.60 -4.03
C SER A 149 8.33 -21.03 -3.57
N VAL A 150 9.45 -21.58 -3.12
CA VAL A 150 9.56 -22.91 -2.53
C VAL A 150 10.40 -22.84 -1.26
N ALA A 151 10.02 -23.61 -0.25
CA ALA A 151 10.76 -23.74 0.98
C ALA A 151 10.79 -25.20 1.43
N ALA A 152 11.87 -25.58 2.07
CA ALA A 152 12.01 -26.87 2.73
C ALA A 152 12.58 -26.68 4.13
N ALA A 153 12.19 -27.56 5.05
CA ALA A 153 12.75 -27.57 6.39
C ALA A 153 12.87 -29.01 6.90
N TRP A 154 13.90 -29.22 7.71
CA TRP A 154 14.17 -30.49 8.38
C TRP A 154 14.33 -30.22 9.86
N ASP A 155 13.50 -30.89 10.66
CA ASP A 155 13.58 -30.84 12.10
C ASP A 155 14.43 -32.05 12.60
N ILE A 156 15.68 -31.77 12.85
CA ILE A 156 16.66 -32.78 13.26
C ILE A 156 16.37 -33.29 14.67
N THR A 157 15.75 -32.46 15.51
CA THR A 157 15.43 -32.88 16.90
C THR A 157 14.39 -33.99 16.94
N GLU A 158 13.53 -34.07 15.93
CA GLU A 158 12.50 -35.11 15.83
C GLU A 158 13.01 -36.44 15.28
N GLU A 159 14.27 -36.49 14.85
CA GLU A 159 14.88 -37.72 14.34
C GLU A 159 15.24 -38.71 15.45
N PRO A 160 15.04 -40.03 15.23
CA PRO A 160 15.37 -41.05 16.22
C PRO A 160 16.83 -41.01 16.67
N PHE A 161 17.77 -40.78 15.74
CA PHE A 161 19.19 -40.70 16.06
C PHE A 161 19.50 -39.54 17.02
N PHE A 162 18.82 -38.38 16.83
CA PHE A 162 19.03 -37.22 17.68
C PHE A 162 18.41 -37.42 19.07
N LYS A 163 17.22 -38.01 19.15
CA LYS A 163 16.55 -38.34 20.42
C LYS A 163 17.38 -39.32 21.26
N ASN A 164 18.09 -40.23 20.61
CA ASN A 164 18.96 -41.19 21.30
C ASN A 164 20.22 -40.55 21.93
N LEU A 165 20.62 -39.34 21.47
CA LEU A 165 21.76 -38.61 22.05
C LEU A 165 21.48 -38.00 23.43
N ASN A 166 20.23 -37.97 23.86
CA ASN A 166 19.79 -37.48 25.18
C ASN A 166 20.34 -36.08 25.55
N LEU A 167 20.46 -35.18 24.56
CA LEU A 167 21.00 -33.83 24.75
C LEU A 167 19.95 -32.94 25.43
N LYS A 168 20.02 -32.85 26.76
CA LYS A 168 19.04 -32.11 27.59
C LYS A 168 18.98 -30.60 27.32
N ASN A 169 19.98 -30.01 26.66
CA ASN A 169 20.12 -28.57 26.48
C ASN A 169 19.73 -28.11 25.08
N ILE A 170 19.39 -29.00 24.15
CA ILE A 170 19.00 -28.65 22.78
C ILE A 170 17.56 -29.12 22.56
N ASN A 171 16.64 -28.16 22.60
CA ASN A 171 15.20 -28.42 22.44
C ASN A 171 14.72 -28.33 21.01
N LEU A 172 15.47 -27.62 20.14
CA LEU A 172 15.13 -27.45 18.73
C LEU A 172 16.40 -27.28 17.90
N LEU A 173 16.55 -28.13 16.90
CA LEU A 173 17.54 -28.01 15.84
C LEU A 173 16.84 -28.21 14.50
N LYS A 174 16.57 -27.10 13.79
CA LYS A 174 15.82 -27.10 12.53
C LYS A 174 16.60 -26.40 11.44
N LEU A 175 16.87 -27.12 10.36
CA LEU A 175 17.46 -26.57 9.15
C LEU A 175 16.34 -26.09 8.21
N ARG A 176 16.52 -24.91 7.59
CA ARG A 176 15.55 -24.33 6.64
C ARG A 176 16.27 -23.75 5.44
N ALA A 177 15.67 -23.93 4.27
CA ALA A 177 16.09 -23.30 3.03
C ALA A 177 14.85 -22.84 2.28
N SER A 178 14.94 -21.68 1.61
CA SER A 178 13.88 -21.17 0.76
C SER A 178 14.44 -20.40 -0.43
N TYR A 179 13.72 -20.46 -1.52
CA TYR A 179 14.00 -19.69 -2.72
C TYR A 179 12.68 -19.16 -3.28
N GLY A 180 12.68 -17.93 -3.76
CA GLY A 180 11.48 -17.32 -4.33
C GLY A 180 11.82 -16.08 -5.13
N THR A 181 10.86 -15.67 -5.96
CA THR A 181 10.92 -14.44 -6.73
C THR A 181 9.94 -13.43 -6.17
N THR A 182 10.32 -12.16 -6.21
CA THR A 182 9.47 -11.03 -5.83
C THR A 182 9.41 -10.03 -6.96
N GLY A 183 8.32 -9.30 -7.06
CA GLY A 183 8.17 -8.16 -7.95
C GLY A 183 7.95 -6.88 -7.16
N THR A 184 8.36 -5.76 -7.74
CA THR A 184 8.05 -4.44 -7.24
C THR A 184 7.24 -3.68 -8.28
N GLU A 185 6.23 -2.96 -7.84
CA GLU A 185 5.50 -2.02 -8.64
C GLU A 185 6.16 -0.64 -8.43
N THR A 186 6.95 -0.22 -9.40
CA THR A 186 7.53 1.11 -9.44
C THR A 186 6.70 1.96 -10.39
N ASN A 187 6.14 3.05 -9.88
CA ASN A 187 5.53 4.07 -10.75
C ASN A 187 6.67 4.69 -11.58
N VAL A 188 6.62 4.50 -12.86
CA VAL A 188 7.52 5.16 -13.83
C VAL A 188 6.91 6.48 -14.25
#